data_418c465ae7b9807813595dfdb19ec381
#
_entry.id   418c465ae7b9807813595dfdb19ec381
#
_cell.length_a   1.000
_cell.length_b   1.000
_cell.length_c   1.000
_cell.angle_alpha   90.00
_cell.angle_beta   90.00
_cell.angle_gamma   90.00
#
_symmetry.space_group_name_H-M   'P 1'
#
loop_
_entity.id
_entity.type
_entity.pdbx_description
1 polymer ?
#
loop_
_entity_poly.entity_id
_entity_poly.type
_entity_poly.pdbx_seq_one_letter_code
_entity_poly.pdbx_strand_id
1 'polypeptide(L)'
;MPSVQLNRLRSQINAVINHFENSDEFQRTLLTLLQLYSDQKANRKKWLEAQSAASEYHVSPSVLFEIKSRLALISRIYPLNAYKNASLLWKSNIFELKQLAIAILASLGDQQQEQVIQELGQWIRPELDPRLMKEILGAFEDSPTILLNSGWVKFLSNWLSSDDDELQRLGLRAISHTVKLKYPNLPQIFNLITPVIPKLRISIQKELAEVVKSLIDHSEAETASFLIMAGKLYPENDVQAFVRKCLPMFDPYYQSEIRSSLS
;
A
#
# COMPACT_ATOMS: atom_id res chain seq x y z
N MET A 1 22.43 -19.71 7.36
CA MET A 1 22.26 -19.52 5.91
C MET A 1 23.63 -19.45 5.27
N PRO A 2 23.91 -20.12 4.14
CA PRO A 2 25.15 -19.91 3.43
C PRO A 2 25.21 -18.44 2.99
N SER A 3 26.38 -17.81 3.12
CA SER A 3 26.60 -16.44 2.66
C SER A 3 26.29 -16.37 1.15
N VAL A 4 25.33 -15.52 0.78
CA VAL A 4 25.01 -15.30 -0.64
C VAL A 4 26.21 -14.65 -1.30
N GLN A 5 26.82 -15.33 -2.26
CA GLN A 5 27.89 -14.73 -3.07
C GLN A 5 27.25 -13.69 -4.02
N LEU A 6 27.36 -12.42 -3.66
CA LEU A 6 26.70 -11.32 -4.35
C LEU A 6 27.02 -11.28 -5.85
N ASN A 7 28.25 -11.55 -6.24
CA ASN A 7 28.66 -11.58 -7.66
C ASN A 7 27.96 -12.69 -8.44
N ARG A 8 27.79 -13.88 -7.83
CA ARG A 8 27.06 -14.99 -8.44
C ARG A 8 25.57 -14.65 -8.59
N LEU A 9 24.96 -14.09 -7.55
CA LEU A 9 23.56 -13.64 -7.61
C LEU A 9 23.36 -12.62 -8.72
N ARG A 10 24.21 -11.61 -8.83
CA ARG A 10 24.15 -10.59 -9.89
C ARG A 10 24.27 -11.16 -11.29
N SER A 11 25.18 -12.11 -11.49
CA SER A 11 25.30 -12.82 -12.78
C SER A 11 24.02 -13.57 -13.14
N GLN A 12 23.40 -14.24 -12.16
CA GLN A 12 22.15 -14.97 -12.37
C GLN A 12 20.98 -14.04 -12.64
N ILE A 13 20.89 -12.89 -11.94
CA ILE A 13 19.87 -11.87 -12.22
C ILE A 13 20.05 -11.31 -13.63
N ASN A 14 21.28 -11.04 -14.07
CA ASN A 14 21.54 -10.57 -15.44
C ASN A 14 21.08 -11.59 -16.48
N ALA A 15 21.27 -12.90 -16.23
CA ALA A 15 20.74 -13.95 -17.11
C ALA A 15 19.20 -13.91 -17.21
N VAL A 16 18.49 -13.63 -16.11
CA VAL A 16 17.04 -13.43 -16.14
C VAL A 16 16.67 -12.17 -16.93
N ILE A 17 17.38 -11.06 -16.72
CA ILE A 17 17.14 -9.77 -17.40
C ILE A 17 17.31 -9.87 -18.91
N ASN A 18 18.19 -10.73 -19.41
CA ASN A 18 18.35 -10.96 -20.85
C ASN A 18 17.06 -11.46 -21.53
N HIS A 19 16.11 -11.98 -20.76
CA HIS A 19 14.81 -12.42 -21.25
C HIS A 19 13.69 -11.38 -21.00
N PHE A 20 14.02 -10.17 -20.52
CA PHE A 20 13.01 -9.18 -20.07
C PHE A 20 12.00 -8.78 -21.16
N GLU A 21 12.40 -8.83 -22.42
CA GLU A 21 11.53 -8.54 -23.57
C GLU A 21 10.59 -9.70 -23.93
N ASN A 22 10.90 -10.94 -23.52
CA ASN A 22 10.05 -12.13 -23.68
C ASN A 22 9.43 -12.49 -22.33
N SER A 23 8.20 -12.07 -22.10
CA SER A 23 7.53 -12.18 -20.78
C SER A 23 7.42 -13.62 -20.27
N ASP A 24 7.18 -14.61 -21.13
CA ASP A 24 7.05 -16.01 -20.70
C ASP A 24 8.40 -16.59 -20.26
N GLU A 25 9.44 -16.32 -21.03
CA GLU A 25 10.80 -16.76 -20.71
C GLU A 25 11.34 -16.04 -19.48
N PHE A 26 11.06 -14.75 -19.38
CA PHE A 26 11.41 -13.95 -18.21
C PHE A 26 10.76 -14.52 -16.93
N GLN A 27 9.46 -14.80 -16.95
CA GLN A 27 8.77 -15.38 -15.80
C GLN A 27 9.36 -16.75 -15.44
N ARG A 28 9.61 -17.62 -16.42
CA ARG A 28 10.15 -18.96 -16.21
C ARG A 28 11.54 -18.92 -15.59
N THR A 29 12.43 -18.09 -16.12
CA THR A 29 13.82 -17.95 -15.60
C THR A 29 13.83 -17.29 -14.22
N LEU A 30 12.96 -16.33 -13.97
CA LEU A 30 12.78 -15.69 -12.66
C LEU A 30 12.28 -16.69 -11.61
N LEU A 31 11.32 -17.55 -11.95
CA LEU A 31 10.88 -18.64 -11.08
C LEU A 31 12.02 -19.58 -10.71
N THR A 32 12.84 -19.98 -11.68
CA THR A 32 14.00 -20.83 -11.44
C THR A 32 15.00 -20.17 -10.49
N LEU A 33 15.21 -18.86 -10.64
CA LEU A 33 16.06 -18.08 -9.75
C LEU A 33 15.50 -18.06 -8.30
N LEU A 34 14.20 -17.79 -8.13
CA LEU A 34 13.57 -17.78 -6.81
C LEU A 34 13.63 -19.16 -6.13
N GLN A 35 13.41 -20.23 -6.89
CA GLN A 35 13.53 -21.61 -6.39
C GLN A 35 14.94 -21.93 -5.90
N LEU A 36 15.98 -21.45 -6.61
CA LEU A 36 17.37 -21.66 -6.22
C LEU A 36 17.71 -21.00 -4.88
N TYR A 37 17.08 -19.87 -4.58
CA TYR A 37 17.29 -19.10 -3.34
C TYR A 37 16.19 -19.31 -2.30
N SER A 38 15.28 -20.27 -2.50
CA SER A 38 14.21 -20.59 -1.58
C SER A 38 14.70 -21.25 -0.29
N ASP A 39 14.05 -20.94 0.84
CA ASP A 39 14.29 -21.66 2.10
C ASP A 39 13.43 -22.93 2.17
N GLN A 40 14.02 -24.05 1.78
CA GLN A 40 13.35 -25.35 1.78
C GLN A 40 12.90 -25.83 3.18
N LYS A 41 13.53 -25.33 4.26
CA LYS A 41 13.13 -25.69 5.63
C LYS A 41 11.85 -25.00 6.06
N ALA A 42 11.68 -23.73 5.66
CA ALA A 42 10.44 -22.98 5.91
C ALA A 42 9.26 -23.56 5.13
N ASN A 43 9.49 -24.00 3.89
CA ASN A 43 8.46 -24.61 3.04
C ASN A 43 7.89 -25.92 3.62
N ARG A 44 8.72 -26.77 4.23
CA ARG A 44 8.22 -28.03 4.84
C ARG A 44 7.30 -27.83 6.03
N LYS A 45 7.47 -26.76 6.82
CA LYS A 45 6.66 -26.47 8.00
C LYS A 45 5.25 -25.96 7.63
N LYS A 46 5.13 -25.16 6.57
CA LYS A 46 3.85 -24.60 6.11
C LYS A 46 3.00 -25.55 5.25
N TRP A 47 3.58 -26.58 4.64
CA TRP A 47 2.81 -27.59 3.90
C TRP A 47 1.79 -28.31 4.79
N LEU A 48 2.02 -28.33 6.10
CA LEU A 48 1.11 -28.90 7.08
C LEU A 48 0.01 -27.95 7.57
N GLU A 49 0.13 -26.64 7.30
CA GLU A 49 -0.75 -25.62 7.93
C GLU A 49 -1.60 -24.81 6.91
N ALA A 50 -1.35 -24.88 5.60
CA ALA A 50 -1.94 -23.94 4.65
C ALA A 50 -2.97 -24.56 3.72
N GLN A 51 -4.25 -24.28 3.98
CA GLN A 51 -5.34 -24.50 3.01
C GLN A 51 -5.68 -23.27 2.14
N SER A 52 -5.01 -22.10 2.27
CA SER A 52 -5.44 -20.91 1.52
C SER A 52 -4.45 -19.75 1.49
N ALA A 53 -3.20 -19.92 1.09
CA ALA A 53 -2.34 -18.76 0.88
C ALA A 53 -1.53 -18.92 -0.41
N ALA A 54 -1.16 -17.79 -1.03
CA ALA A 54 -0.20 -17.79 -2.13
C ALA A 54 1.03 -18.62 -1.76
N SER A 55 1.53 -19.43 -2.67
CA SER A 55 2.76 -20.21 -2.46
C SER A 55 3.91 -19.24 -2.21
N GLU A 56 4.71 -19.49 -1.18
CA GLU A 56 5.88 -18.68 -0.84
C GLU A 56 7.14 -19.52 -0.94
N TYR A 57 8.18 -18.96 -1.55
CA TYR A 57 9.52 -19.58 -1.60
C TYR A 57 10.38 -19.21 -0.39
N HIS A 58 9.96 -18.21 0.39
CA HIS A 58 10.71 -17.68 1.54
C HIS A 58 12.13 -17.25 1.15
N VAL A 59 12.26 -16.56 0.04
CA VAL A 59 13.53 -15.99 -0.41
C VAL A 59 13.98 -14.92 0.57
N SER A 60 15.28 -14.89 0.89
CA SER A 60 15.78 -13.90 1.85
C SER A 60 15.57 -12.45 1.37
N PRO A 61 15.29 -11.51 2.30
CA PRO A 61 15.06 -10.10 1.95
C PRO A 61 16.22 -9.48 1.16
N SER A 62 17.47 -9.85 1.44
CA SER A 62 18.64 -9.34 0.72
C SER A 62 18.70 -9.79 -0.73
N VAL A 63 18.29 -11.02 -1.04
CA VAL A 63 18.19 -11.53 -2.42
C VAL A 63 17.04 -10.81 -3.14
N LEU A 64 15.88 -10.71 -2.52
CA LEU A 64 14.75 -9.99 -3.12
C LEU A 64 15.07 -8.52 -3.38
N PHE A 65 15.78 -7.86 -2.47
CA PHE A 65 16.22 -6.48 -2.66
C PHE A 65 17.12 -6.32 -3.89
N GLU A 66 18.11 -7.20 -4.07
CA GLU A 66 19.00 -7.14 -5.24
C GLU A 66 18.23 -7.41 -6.55
N ILE A 67 17.29 -8.37 -6.55
CA ILE A 67 16.41 -8.62 -7.71
C ILE A 67 15.55 -7.39 -8.01
N LYS A 68 14.84 -6.84 -7.01
CA LYS A 68 13.98 -5.65 -7.16
C LYS A 68 14.76 -4.47 -7.73
N SER A 69 15.96 -4.20 -7.17
CA SER A 69 16.79 -3.08 -7.62
C SER A 69 17.21 -3.21 -9.08
N ARG A 70 17.56 -4.43 -9.54
CA ARG A 70 17.94 -4.68 -10.93
C ARG A 70 16.74 -4.61 -11.87
N LEU A 71 15.59 -5.16 -11.46
CA LEU A 71 14.35 -5.07 -12.24
C LEU A 71 13.88 -3.63 -12.38
N ALA A 72 13.97 -2.81 -11.34
CA ALA A 72 13.62 -1.40 -11.42
C ALA A 72 14.48 -0.64 -12.45
N LEU A 73 15.77 -0.94 -12.56
CA LEU A 73 16.63 -0.31 -13.56
C LEU A 73 16.24 -0.68 -14.98
N ILE A 74 16.05 -1.97 -15.28
CA ILE A 74 15.71 -2.42 -16.64
C ILE A 74 14.29 -1.98 -17.04
N SER A 75 13.38 -1.90 -16.08
CA SER A 75 12.00 -1.45 -16.31
C SER A 75 11.93 -0.02 -16.85
N ARG A 76 12.79 0.85 -16.38
CA ARG A 76 12.87 2.25 -16.87
C ARG A 76 13.39 2.33 -18.31
N ILE A 77 14.18 1.35 -18.74
CA ILE A 77 14.71 1.27 -20.11
C ILE A 77 13.66 0.69 -21.06
N TYR A 78 12.89 -0.30 -20.62
CA TYR A 78 11.87 -1.00 -21.40
C TYR A 78 10.49 -0.91 -20.77
N PRO A 79 9.87 0.28 -20.70
CA PRO A 79 8.64 0.51 -19.92
C PRO A 79 7.44 -0.32 -20.39
N LEU A 80 7.29 -0.57 -21.70
CA LEU A 80 6.20 -1.39 -22.24
C LEU A 80 6.33 -2.86 -21.85
N ASN A 81 7.55 -3.39 -21.89
CA ASN A 81 7.81 -4.76 -21.46
C ASN A 81 7.68 -4.88 -19.94
N ALA A 82 8.13 -3.87 -19.18
CA ALA A 82 7.99 -3.82 -17.75
C ALA A 82 6.52 -3.88 -17.32
N TYR A 83 5.64 -3.11 -17.95
CA TYR A 83 4.22 -3.15 -17.69
C TYR A 83 3.63 -4.56 -17.94
N LYS A 84 3.92 -5.17 -19.11
CA LYS A 84 3.48 -6.54 -19.42
C LYS A 84 3.99 -7.55 -18.39
N ASN A 85 5.26 -7.46 -18.04
CA ASN A 85 5.89 -8.36 -17.06
C ASN A 85 5.27 -8.18 -15.67
N ALA A 86 5.03 -6.94 -15.20
CA ALA A 86 4.38 -6.68 -13.92
C ALA A 86 2.98 -7.31 -13.88
N SER A 87 2.15 -7.10 -14.90
CA SER A 87 0.81 -7.68 -15.00
C SER A 87 0.84 -9.22 -15.04
N LEU A 88 1.82 -9.82 -15.75
CA LEU A 88 1.99 -11.27 -15.80
C LEU A 88 2.40 -11.86 -14.45
N LEU A 89 3.39 -11.25 -13.79
CA LEU A 89 3.87 -11.69 -12.48
C LEU A 89 2.79 -11.56 -11.40
N TRP A 90 1.96 -10.51 -11.47
CA TRP A 90 0.87 -10.30 -10.52
C TRP A 90 -0.20 -11.39 -10.57
N LYS A 91 -0.48 -11.92 -11.77
CA LYS A 91 -1.44 -13.04 -11.96
C LYS A 91 -0.96 -14.35 -11.35
N SER A 92 0.32 -14.46 -11.02
CA SER A 92 0.86 -15.65 -10.36
C SER A 92 0.30 -15.79 -8.94
N ASN A 93 0.17 -17.04 -8.47
CA ASN A 93 -0.17 -17.33 -7.08
C ASN A 93 1.08 -17.45 -6.18
N ILE A 94 2.19 -16.79 -6.54
CA ILE A 94 3.45 -16.82 -5.79
C ILE A 94 3.69 -15.43 -5.20
N PHE A 95 3.89 -15.39 -3.88
CA PHE A 95 4.01 -14.15 -3.12
C PHE A 95 5.18 -13.28 -3.60
N GLU A 96 6.37 -13.88 -3.78
CA GLU A 96 7.56 -13.16 -4.22
C GLU A 96 7.41 -12.61 -5.65
N LEU A 97 6.71 -13.31 -6.55
CA LEU A 97 6.45 -12.77 -7.89
C LEU A 97 5.56 -11.53 -7.83
N LYS A 98 4.55 -11.52 -6.94
CA LYS A 98 3.74 -10.32 -6.71
C LYS A 98 4.56 -9.16 -6.14
N GLN A 99 5.47 -9.44 -5.21
CA GLN A 99 6.39 -8.43 -4.70
C GLN A 99 7.29 -7.83 -5.81
N LEU A 100 7.77 -8.68 -6.73
CA LEU A 100 8.58 -8.23 -7.87
C LEU A 100 7.73 -7.45 -8.88
N ALA A 101 6.45 -7.84 -9.09
CA ALA A 101 5.50 -7.08 -9.90
C ALA A 101 5.30 -5.66 -9.35
N ILE A 102 5.14 -5.51 -8.03
CA ILE A 102 5.03 -4.21 -7.36
C ILE A 102 6.28 -3.36 -7.62
N ALA A 103 7.48 -3.93 -7.46
CA ALA A 103 8.73 -3.21 -7.67
C ALA A 103 8.90 -2.75 -9.13
N ILE A 104 8.53 -3.59 -10.11
CA ILE A 104 8.52 -3.23 -11.52
C ILE A 104 7.53 -2.09 -11.77
N LEU A 105 6.28 -2.22 -11.31
CA LEU A 105 5.24 -1.21 -11.54
C LEU A 105 5.60 0.13 -10.89
N ALA A 106 6.14 0.12 -9.66
CA ALA A 106 6.57 1.33 -8.97
C ALA A 106 7.67 2.09 -9.72
N SER A 107 8.57 1.36 -10.41
CA SER A 107 9.63 1.98 -11.20
C SER A 107 9.14 2.73 -12.44
N LEU A 108 7.88 2.51 -12.85
CA LEU A 108 7.22 3.16 -14.00
C LEU A 108 6.41 4.40 -13.61
N GLY A 109 6.23 4.66 -12.32
CA GLY A 109 5.30 5.66 -11.80
C GLY A 109 5.41 7.05 -12.46
N ASP A 110 6.64 7.51 -12.69
CA ASP A 110 6.86 8.82 -13.29
C ASP A 110 6.65 8.86 -14.82
N GLN A 111 6.74 7.73 -15.49
CA GLN A 111 6.67 7.63 -16.95
C GLN A 111 5.27 7.24 -17.47
N GLN A 112 4.53 6.45 -16.70
CA GLN A 112 3.25 5.84 -17.11
C GLN A 112 2.21 5.92 -15.98
N GLN A 113 1.99 7.10 -15.41
CA GLN A 113 1.15 7.31 -14.24
C GLN A 113 -0.26 6.72 -14.38
N GLU A 114 -0.94 6.96 -15.50
CA GLU A 114 -2.31 6.51 -15.71
C GLU A 114 -2.41 4.97 -15.74
N GLN A 115 -1.48 4.31 -16.46
CA GLN A 115 -1.44 2.85 -16.51
C GLN A 115 -1.12 2.24 -15.14
N VAL A 116 -0.17 2.84 -14.42
CA VAL A 116 0.18 2.41 -13.05
C VAL A 116 -1.03 2.51 -12.13
N ILE A 117 -1.76 3.62 -12.15
CA ILE A 117 -2.96 3.82 -11.32
C ILE A 117 -4.06 2.83 -11.70
N GLN A 118 -4.27 2.59 -12.98
CA GLN A 118 -5.24 1.61 -13.45
C GLN A 118 -4.91 0.20 -12.96
N GLU A 119 -3.65 -0.22 -13.04
CA GLU A 119 -3.21 -1.53 -12.50
C GLU A 119 -3.36 -1.61 -10.99
N LEU A 120 -2.97 -0.57 -10.25
CA LEU A 120 -3.16 -0.52 -8.80
C LEU A 120 -4.64 -0.66 -8.42
N GLY A 121 -5.54 -0.01 -9.15
CA GLY A 121 -6.99 -0.14 -8.95
C GLY A 121 -7.53 -1.56 -9.21
N GLN A 122 -6.83 -2.36 -10.04
CA GLN A 122 -7.16 -3.77 -10.25
C GLN A 122 -6.51 -4.69 -9.20
N TRP A 123 -5.31 -4.35 -8.74
CA TRP A 123 -4.54 -5.17 -7.81
C TRP A 123 -5.03 -5.06 -6.37
N ILE A 124 -5.44 -3.85 -5.97
CA ILE A 124 -5.92 -3.60 -4.61
C ILE A 124 -7.39 -4.04 -4.51
N ARG A 125 -7.60 -5.14 -3.80
CA ARG A 125 -8.89 -5.77 -3.54
C ARG A 125 -9.02 -6.07 -2.05
N PRO A 126 -10.23 -6.20 -1.49
CA PRO A 126 -10.42 -6.55 -0.08
C PRO A 126 -9.69 -7.81 0.35
N GLU A 127 -9.61 -8.82 -0.53
CA GLU A 127 -8.99 -10.11 -0.28
C GLU A 127 -7.46 -10.09 -0.44
N LEU A 128 -6.87 -8.96 -0.80
CA LEU A 128 -5.43 -8.85 -0.98
C LEU A 128 -4.69 -9.11 0.34
N ASP A 129 -3.66 -9.94 0.30
CA ASP A 129 -2.79 -10.18 1.46
C ASP A 129 -2.31 -8.83 2.05
N PRO A 130 -2.53 -8.58 3.36
CA PRO A 130 -2.15 -7.31 4.00
C PRO A 130 -0.67 -6.95 3.85
N ARG A 131 0.21 -7.95 3.69
CA ARG A 131 1.64 -7.73 3.46
C ARG A 131 1.90 -7.15 2.08
N LEU A 132 1.18 -7.64 1.04
CA LEU A 132 1.25 -7.08 -0.32
C LEU A 132 0.64 -5.68 -0.36
N MET A 133 -0.46 -5.45 0.35
CA MET A 133 -1.04 -4.10 0.47
C MET A 133 -0.03 -3.11 1.07
N LYS A 134 0.60 -3.49 2.19
CA LYS A 134 1.65 -2.67 2.81
C LYS A 134 2.82 -2.41 1.85
N GLU A 135 3.21 -3.42 1.08
CA GLU A 135 4.29 -3.29 0.10
C GLU A 135 3.92 -2.38 -1.07
N ILE A 136 2.68 -2.47 -1.59
CA ILE A 136 2.18 -1.54 -2.61
C ILE A 136 2.26 -0.10 -2.08
N LEU A 137 1.64 0.17 -0.93
CA LEU A 137 1.62 1.51 -0.37
C LEU A 137 3.04 2.05 -0.09
N GLY A 138 3.94 1.22 0.44
CA GLY A 138 5.34 1.58 0.68
C GLY A 138 6.15 1.81 -0.61
N ALA A 139 5.86 1.05 -1.67
CA ALA A 139 6.57 1.20 -2.95
C ALA A 139 6.29 2.54 -3.65
N PHE A 140 5.18 3.20 -3.34
CA PHE A 140 4.78 4.50 -3.88
C PHE A 140 4.90 5.65 -2.87
N GLU A 141 5.41 5.39 -1.66
CA GLU A 141 5.55 6.40 -0.60
C GLU A 141 6.38 7.61 -1.05
N ASP A 142 7.41 7.40 -1.85
CA ASP A 142 8.26 8.44 -2.41
C ASP A 142 7.75 8.97 -3.78
N SER A 143 6.57 8.56 -4.22
CA SER A 143 6.00 8.98 -5.51
C SER A 143 4.73 9.83 -5.29
N PRO A 144 4.88 11.11 -4.91
CA PRO A 144 3.73 12.01 -4.72
C PRO A 144 2.92 12.17 -6.02
N THR A 145 3.55 12.03 -7.17
CA THR A 145 2.90 12.08 -8.49
C THR A 145 1.82 11.00 -8.66
N ILE A 146 1.98 9.83 -8.04
CA ILE A 146 0.98 8.77 -8.04
C ILE A 146 -0.06 9.00 -6.94
N LEU A 147 0.37 9.21 -5.71
CA LEU A 147 -0.53 9.28 -4.55
C LEU A 147 -1.42 10.54 -4.55
N LEU A 148 -1.00 11.62 -5.22
CA LEU A 148 -1.81 12.84 -5.39
C LEU A 148 -2.48 12.92 -6.77
N ASN A 149 -2.34 11.90 -7.62
CA ASN A 149 -2.97 11.86 -8.93
C ASN A 149 -4.50 11.79 -8.81
N SER A 150 -5.20 12.51 -9.68
CA SER A 150 -6.68 12.56 -9.69
C SER A 150 -7.34 11.18 -9.85
N GLY A 151 -6.72 10.28 -10.61
CA GLY A 151 -7.18 8.90 -10.77
C GLY A 151 -7.08 8.11 -9.46
N TRP A 152 -5.96 8.21 -8.74
CA TRP A 152 -5.79 7.60 -7.43
C TRP A 152 -6.78 8.16 -6.41
N VAL A 153 -6.92 9.49 -6.36
CA VAL A 153 -7.90 10.17 -5.50
C VAL A 153 -9.32 9.70 -5.78
N LYS A 154 -9.67 9.47 -7.05
CA LYS A 154 -10.96 8.92 -7.44
C LYS A 154 -11.18 7.49 -6.93
N PHE A 155 -10.16 6.62 -6.98
CA PHE A 155 -10.23 5.29 -6.37
C PHE A 155 -10.47 5.38 -4.85
N LEU A 156 -9.71 6.22 -4.15
CA LEU A 156 -9.90 6.44 -2.71
C LEU A 156 -11.30 6.94 -2.40
N SER A 157 -11.81 7.91 -3.15
CA SER A 157 -13.16 8.43 -2.98
C SER A 157 -14.22 7.33 -3.15
N ASN A 158 -14.09 6.48 -4.16
CA ASN A 158 -15.00 5.37 -4.40
C ASN A 158 -14.99 4.34 -3.24
N TRP A 159 -13.79 4.00 -2.73
CA TRP A 159 -13.68 3.06 -1.60
C TRP A 159 -14.27 3.63 -0.31
N LEU A 160 -14.02 4.91 -0.02
CA LEU A 160 -14.51 5.56 1.19
C LEU A 160 -16.02 5.84 1.16
N SER A 161 -16.59 6.02 -0.03
CA SER A 161 -18.03 6.20 -0.21
C SER A 161 -18.80 4.88 -0.26
N SER A 162 -18.11 3.75 -0.34
CA SER A 162 -18.71 2.41 -0.36
C SER A 162 -19.43 2.10 0.96
N ASP A 163 -20.44 1.25 0.90
CA ASP A 163 -21.06 0.68 2.10
C ASP A 163 -20.35 -0.59 2.59
N ASP A 164 -19.30 -1.04 1.90
CA ASP A 164 -18.46 -2.16 2.28
C ASP A 164 -17.34 -1.70 3.24
N ASP A 165 -17.37 -2.24 4.47
CA ASP A 165 -16.39 -1.92 5.52
C ASP A 165 -14.95 -2.24 5.12
N GLU A 166 -14.71 -3.32 4.36
CA GLU A 166 -13.36 -3.69 3.96
C GLU A 166 -12.81 -2.72 2.91
N LEU A 167 -13.64 -2.24 1.98
CA LEU A 167 -13.25 -1.19 1.04
C LEU A 167 -12.97 0.14 1.77
N GLN A 168 -13.80 0.52 2.74
CA GLN A 168 -13.55 1.71 3.55
C GLN A 168 -12.24 1.60 4.34
N ARG A 169 -11.97 0.44 4.97
CA ARG A 169 -10.69 0.18 5.65
C ARG A 169 -9.49 0.31 4.72
N LEU A 170 -9.60 -0.24 3.50
CA LEU A 170 -8.55 -0.12 2.48
C LEU A 170 -8.29 1.35 2.13
N GLY A 171 -9.35 2.11 1.88
CA GLY A 171 -9.27 3.54 1.60
C GLY A 171 -8.60 4.32 2.73
N LEU A 172 -9.00 4.07 3.98
CA LEU A 172 -8.40 4.72 5.16
C LEU A 172 -6.93 4.36 5.35
N ARG A 173 -6.54 3.10 5.14
CA ARG A 173 -5.13 2.67 5.18
C ARG A 173 -4.31 3.37 4.09
N ALA A 174 -4.82 3.44 2.87
CA ALA A 174 -4.16 4.14 1.78
C ALA A 174 -4.00 5.65 2.08
N ILE A 175 -5.03 6.29 2.65
CA ILE A 175 -4.94 7.69 3.11
C ILE A 175 -3.88 7.85 4.20
N SER A 176 -3.83 6.97 5.20
CA SER A 176 -2.81 7.05 6.26
C SER A 176 -1.39 7.03 5.69
N HIS A 177 -1.14 6.28 4.60
CA HIS A 177 0.14 6.32 3.89
C HIS A 177 0.33 7.62 3.10
N THR A 178 -0.71 8.13 2.43
CA THR A 178 -0.64 9.40 1.69
C THR A 178 -0.36 10.59 2.61
N VAL A 179 -0.92 10.60 3.83
CA VAL A 179 -0.66 11.65 4.84
C VAL A 179 0.80 11.68 5.27
N LYS A 180 1.49 10.55 5.27
CA LYS A 180 2.92 10.46 5.65
C LYS A 180 3.88 11.04 4.62
N LEU A 181 3.40 11.46 3.45
CA LEU A 181 4.22 12.20 2.48
C LEU A 181 4.76 13.48 3.11
N LYS A 182 5.92 13.91 2.62
CA LYS A 182 6.57 15.13 3.13
C LYS A 182 5.69 16.38 3.01
N TYR A 183 4.86 16.45 1.97
CA TYR A 183 3.95 17.57 1.71
C TYR A 183 2.57 17.03 1.28
N PRO A 184 1.75 16.54 2.22
CA PRO A 184 0.42 16.05 1.90
C PRO A 184 -0.52 17.22 1.57
N ASN A 185 -1.48 16.98 0.67
CA ASN A 185 -2.56 17.93 0.40
C ASN A 185 -3.66 17.74 1.47
N LEU A 186 -3.53 18.37 2.64
CA LEU A 186 -4.44 18.21 3.78
C LEU A 186 -5.90 18.54 3.42
N PRO A 187 -6.23 19.65 2.73
CA PRO A 187 -7.61 19.93 2.32
C PRO A 187 -8.25 18.79 1.49
N GLN A 188 -7.49 18.20 0.57
CA GLN A 188 -7.96 17.08 -0.24
C GLN A 188 -8.21 15.84 0.62
N ILE A 189 -7.33 15.58 1.59
CA ILE A 189 -7.46 14.44 2.50
C ILE A 189 -8.68 14.61 3.40
N PHE A 190 -8.91 15.79 3.98
CA PHE A 190 -10.11 16.06 4.76
C PHE A 190 -11.38 15.87 3.92
N ASN A 191 -11.39 16.33 2.68
CA ASN A 191 -12.52 16.12 1.76
C ASN A 191 -12.77 14.63 1.48
N LEU A 192 -11.72 13.82 1.38
CA LEU A 192 -11.84 12.37 1.16
C LEU A 192 -12.41 11.62 2.35
N ILE A 193 -12.05 12.01 3.59
CA ILE A 193 -12.53 11.32 4.81
C ILE A 193 -13.87 11.83 5.30
N THR A 194 -14.30 13.04 4.91
CA THR A 194 -15.58 13.63 5.33
C THR A 194 -16.78 12.72 5.07
N PRO A 195 -16.93 12.04 3.91
CA PRO A 195 -18.07 11.14 3.64
C PRO A 195 -18.13 9.91 4.55
N VAL A 196 -17.03 9.56 5.21
CA VAL A 196 -16.97 8.42 6.15
C VAL A 196 -17.62 8.75 7.49
N ILE A 197 -17.55 10.02 7.91
CA ILE A 197 -17.99 10.47 9.23
C ILE A 197 -19.49 10.17 9.51
N PRO A 198 -20.45 10.53 8.62
CA PRO A 198 -21.86 10.27 8.89
C PRO A 198 -22.24 8.78 8.87
N LYS A 199 -21.38 7.94 8.32
CA LYS A 199 -21.55 6.48 8.23
C LYS A 199 -20.58 5.74 9.15
N LEU A 200 -20.08 6.39 10.19
CA LEU A 200 -19.03 5.85 11.05
C LEU A 200 -19.53 4.60 11.78
N ARG A 201 -18.88 3.47 11.49
CA ARG A 201 -19.12 2.17 12.13
C ARG A 201 -17.93 1.77 13.01
N ILE A 202 -18.20 0.99 14.03
CA ILE A 202 -17.16 0.49 14.97
C ILE A 202 -16.03 -0.22 14.21
N SER A 203 -16.37 -0.93 13.14
CA SER A 203 -15.45 -1.72 12.29
C SER A 203 -14.34 -0.88 11.65
N ILE A 204 -14.59 0.40 11.33
CA ILE A 204 -13.64 1.29 10.62
C ILE A 204 -12.99 2.33 11.53
N GLN A 205 -13.44 2.46 12.78
CA GLN A 205 -12.94 3.49 13.72
C GLN A 205 -11.43 3.39 13.99
N LYS A 206 -10.89 2.18 13.96
CA LYS A 206 -9.46 1.98 14.18
C LYS A 206 -8.63 2.63 13.08
N GLU A 207 -8.95 2.33 11.83
CA GLU A 207 -8.25 2.86 10.66
C GLU A 207 -8.44 4.39 10.55
N LEU A 208 -9.64 4.89 10.85
CA LEU A 208 -9.88 6.34 10.86
C LEU A 208 -9.07 7.03 11.99
N ALA A 209 -8.93 6.41 13.16
CA ALA A 209 -8.10 6.93 14.24
C ALA A 209 -6.60 7.00 13.85
N GLU A 210 -6.10 6.01 13.09
CA GLU A 210 -4.73 6.05 12.55
C GLU A 210 -4.56 7.19 11.53
N VAL A 211 -5.57 7.47 10.70
CA VAL A 211 -5.56 8.64 9.80
C VAL A 211 -5.51 9.93 10.60
N VAL A 212 -6.39 10.09 11.62
CA VAL A 212 -6.41 11.27 12.50
C VAL A 212 -5.05 11.47 13.16
N LYS A 213 -4.44 10.42 13.70
CA LYS A 213 -3.10 10.48 14.29
C LYS A 213 -2.06 10.98 13.29
N SER A 214 -2.06 10.45 12.07
CA SER A 214 -1.12 10.90 11.03
C SER A 214 -1.36 12.35 10.62
N LEU A 215 -2.61 12.82 10.63
CA LEU A 215 -2.97 14.21 10.33
C LEU A 215 -2.49 15.17 11.44
N ILE A 216 -2.57 14.77 12.71
CA ILE A 216 -2.04 15.54 13.86
C ILE A 216 -0.55 15.82 13.68
N ASP A 217 0.22 14.83 13.23
CA ASP A 217 1.67 14.97 13.00
C ASP A 217 2.01 16.06 11.96
N HIS A 218 1.06 16.40 11.05
CA HIS A 218 1.22 17.45 10.04
C HIS A 218 0.60 18.79 10.44
N SER A 219 -0.60 18.77 11.00
CA SER A 219 -1.31 19.98 11.44
C SER A 219 -2.36 19.63 12.50
N GLU A 220 -1.96 19.79 13.75
CA GLU A 220 -2.84 19.53 14.90
C GLU A 220 -4.05 20.47 14.91
N ALA A 221 -3.84 21.76 14.60
CA ALA A 221 -4.88 22.79 14.57
C ALA A 221 -5.98 22.48 13.53
N GLU A 222 -5.59 22.12 12.29
CA GLU A 222 -6.54 21.79 11.24
C GLU A 222 -7.29 20.49 11.56
N THR A 223 -6.58 19.52 12.15
CA THR A 223 -7.18 18.23 12.54
C THR A 223 -8.17 18.43 13.71
N ALA A 224 -7.85 19.27 14.69
CA ALA A 224 -8.76 19.63 15.76
C ALA A 224 -10.02 20.32 15.21
N SER A 225 -9.84 21.30 14.32
CA SER A 225 -10.96 21.99 13.65
C SER A 225 -11.85 21.04 12.86
N PHE A 226 -11.26 20.07 12.16
CA PHE A 226 -12.00 19.02 11.45
C PHE A 226 -12.86 18.18 12.40
N LEU A 227 -12.29 17.71 13.53
CA LEU A 227 -13.04 16.91 14.51
C LEU A 227 -14.14 17.72 15.21
N ILE A 228 -13.91 19.00 15.52
CA ILE A 228 -14.92 19.91 16.04
C ILE A 228 -16.08 20.05 15.07
N MET A 229 -15.77 20.28 13.80
CA MET A 229 -16.79 20.38 12.75
C MET A 229 -17.57 19.07 12.60
N ALA A 230 -16.87 17.93 12.58
CA ALA A 230 -17.49 16.62 12.50
C ALA A 230 -18.46 16.36 13.67
N GLY A 231 -18.03 16.64 14.91
CA GLY A 231 -18.89 16.48 16.10
C GLY A 231 -20.10 17.39 16.13
N LYS A 232 -20.01 18.59 15.53
CA LYS A 232 -21.16 19.52 15.41
C LYS A 232 -22.14 19.15 14.31
N LEU A 233 -21.64 18.72 13.15
CA LEU A 233 -22.48 18.37 11.99
C LEU A 233 -23.15 17.01 12.15
N TYR A 234 -22.51 16.10 12.88
CA TYR A 234 -22.98 14.72 13.08
C TYR A 234 -23.00 14.39 14.58
N PRO A 235 -24.00 14.87 15.32
CA PRO A 235 -24.09 14.73 16.79
C PRO A 235 -24.45 13.32 17.25
N GLU A 236 -24.46 12.34 16.35
CA GLU A 236 -24.73 10.94 16.64
C GLU A 236 -23.70 10.38 17.65
N ASN A 237 -24.16 9.49 18.52
CA ASN A 237 -23.35 8.93 19.61
C ASN A 237 -22.03 8.31 19.13
N ASP A 238 -22.04 7.67 17.96
CA ASP A 238 -20.83 7.01 17.40
C ASP A 238 -19.77 8.02 17.00
N VAL A 239 -20.16 9.15 16.37
CA VAL A 239 -19.23 10.22 15.98
C VAL A 239 -18.66 10.91 17.23
N GLN A 240 -19.50 11.26 18.19
CA GLN A 240 -19.05 11.87 19.44
C GLN A 240 -18.15 10.93 20.25
N ALA A 241 -18.50 9.64 20.33
CA ALA A 241 -17.65 8.64 20.97
C ALA A 241 -16.27 8.54 20.30
N PHE A 242 -16.25 8.54 18.96
CA PHE A 242 -15.03 8.54 18.18
C PHE A 242 -14.18 9.80 18.43
N VAL A 243 -14.78 10.99 18.39
CA VAL A 243 -14.07 12.24 18.68
C VAL A 243 -13.48 12.22 20.07
N ARG A 244 -14.23 11.76 21.10
CA ARG A 244 -13.72 11.60 22.48
C ARG A 244 -12.56 10.60 22.54
N LYS A 245 -12.59 9.52 21.75
CA LYS A 245 -11.50 8.53 21.66
C LYS A 245 -10.22 9.13 21.08
N CYS A 246 -10.33 10.12 20.20
CA CYS A 246 -9.17 10.80 19.59
C CYS A 246 -8.55 11.86 20.54
N LEU A 247 -9.28 12.36 21.55
CA LEU A 247 -8.79 13.43 22.45
C LEU A 247 -7.38 13.19 23.02
N PRO A 248 -7.02 11.98 23.51
CA PRO A 248 -5.68 11.77 24.09
C PRO A 248 -4.53 11.93 23.09
N MET A 249 -4.81 12.04 21.81
CA MET A 249 -3.79 12.21 20.75
C MET A 249 -3.37 13.67 20.59
N PHE A 250 -4.13 14.62 21.15
CA PHE A 250 -3.93 16.06 21.02
C PHE A 250 -3.24 16.67 22.24
N ASP A 251 -2.60 17.81 22.04
CA ASP A 251 -2.11 18.64 23.13
C ASP A 251 -3.26 19.15 24.04
N PRO A 252 -3.01 19.43 25.33
CA PRO A 252 -4.04 19.85 26.29
C PRO A 252 -4.90 21.04 25.83
N TYR A 253 -4.32 21.96 25.07
CA TYR A 253 -5.04 23.10 24.50
C TYR A 253 -6.16 22.63 23.57
N TYR A 254 -5.84 21.85 22.55
CA TYR A 254 -6.82 21.34 21.59
C TYR A 254 -7.81 20.34 22.21
N GLN A 255 -7.36 19.56 23.21
CA GLN A 255 -8.28 18.71 23.98
C GLN A 255 -9.41 19.53 24.62
N SER A 256 -9.08 20.71 25.20
CA SER A 256 -10.08 21.58 25.83
C SER A 256 -11.03 22.19 24.81
N GLU A 257 -10.51 22.63 23.65
CA GLU A 257 -11.33 23.16 22.57
C GLU A 257 -12.33 22.11 22.01
N ILE A 258 -11.84 20.91 21.73
CA ILE A 258 -12.67 19.82 21.22
C ILE A 258 -13.74 19.45 22.26
N ARG A 259 -13.38 19.32 23.55
CA ARG A 259 -14.35 19.01 24.64
C ARG A 259 -15.45 20.06 24.76
N SER A 260 -15.09 21.36 24.71
CA SER A 260 -16.06 22.45 24.80
C SER A 260 -17.03 22.49 23.62
N SER A 261 -16.63 21.93 22.47
CA SER A 261 -17.46 21.88 21.27
C SER A 261 -18.45 20.71 21.24
N LEU A 262 -18.26 19.70 22.11
CA LEU A 262 -19.10 18.49 22.22
C LEU A 262 -20.15 18.60 23.34
N SER A 263 -20.09 19.66 24.13
CA SER A 263 -21.06 19.99 25.19
C SER A 263 -22.20 20.81 24.62
#